data_ab4c446252b943a9614648890d7eade0
#
_entry.id   ab4c446252b943a9614648890d7eade0
#
_cell.length_a   1.000
_cell.length_b   1.000
_cell.length_c   1.000
_cell.angle_alpha   90.00
_cell.angle_beta   90.00
_cell.angle_gamma   90.00
#
_symmetry.space_group_name_H-M   'P 1'
#
loop_
_entity.id
_entity.type
_entity.pdbx_description
1 polymer ?
#
loop_
_entity_poly.entity_id
_entity_poly.type
_entity_poly.pdbx_seq_one_letter_code
_entity_poly.pdbx_strand_id
1 'polypeptide(L)' 'MEVTHKDHFIGKIIFKSYLIKKKLGEGSFGKVYVIANVKTNELFAAKFVSFSI' A
#
# COMPACT_ATOMS: atom_id res chain seq x y z
N MET A 1 -11.47 -24.60 4.40
CA MET A 1 -11.77 -23.21 4.23
C MET A 1 -10.54 -22.34 4.20
N GLU A 2 -10.52 -21.47 3.29
CA GLU A 2 -9.39 -20.64 3.03
C GLU A 2 -9.44 -19.36 3.86
N VAL A 3 -8.40 -19.09 4.59
CA VAL A 3 -8.32 -17.84 5.33
C VAL A 3 -7.46 -16.88 4.53
N THR A 4 -8.06 -15.83 4.08
CA THR A 4 -7.35 -14.82 3.32
C THR A 4 -6.87 -13.74 4.23
N HIS A 5 -5.60 -13.48 4.20
CA HIS A 5 -5.06 -12.39 4.97
C HIS A 5 -5.48 -11.08 4.34
N LYS A 6 -6.19 -10.30 5.12
CA LYS A 6 -6.56 -8.99 4.69
C LYS A 6 -5.41 -8.04 4.94
N ASP A 7 -5.05 -7.31 3.91
CA ASP A 7 -4.06 -6.28 4.06
C ASP A 7 -4.79 -5.02 4.50
N HIS A 8 -4.56 -4.63 5.74
CA HIS A 8 -5.28 -3.51 6.33
C HIS A 8 -4.94 -2.17 5.72
N PHE A 9 -3.87 -2.08 4.96
CA PHE A 9 -3.50 -0.83 4.31
C PHE A 9 -4.33 -0.56 3.05
N ILE A 10 -4.79 -1.62 2.40
CA ILE A 10 -5.54 -1.44 1.16
C ILE A 10 -6.86 -0.74 1.47
N GLY A 11 -7.15 0.29 0.70
CA GLY A 11 -8.35 1.09 0.90
C GLY A 11 -8.15 2.28 1.81
N LYS A 12 -6.98 2.42 2.42
CA LYS A 12 -6.71 3.55 3.30
C LYS A 12 -6.15 4.72 2.50
N ILE A 13 -6.37 5.90 3.02
CA ILE A 13 -5.84 7.13 2.42
C ILE A 13 -4.71 7.63 3.29
N ILE A 14 -3.56 7.86 2.66
CA ILE A 14 -2.39 8.38 3.36
C ILE A 14 -2.08 9.78 2.85
N PHE A 15 -1.49 10.58 3.74
CA PHE A 15 -1.12 11.96 3.42
C PHE A 15 -2.30 12.75 2.86
N LYS A 16 -3.52 12.35 3.23
CA LYS A 16 -4.77 13.03 2.83
C LYS A 16 -5.04 13.02 1.33
N SER A 17 -4.16 12.43 0.54
CA SER A 17 -4.27 12.53 -0.91
C SER A 17 -4.08 11.24 -1.67
N TYR A 18 -3.62 10.18 -1.03
CA TYR A 18 -3.26 8.96 -1.75
C TYR A 18 -4.00 7.76 -1.21
N LEU A 19 -4.71 7.11 -2.09
CA LEU A 19 -5.45 5.89 -1.76
C LEU A 19 -4.57 4.69 -2.06
N ILE A 20 -4.41 3.81 -1.09
CA ILE A 20 -3.66 2.58 -1.28
C ILE A 20 -4.58 1.58 -1.96
N LYS A 21 -4.21 1.16 -3.17
CA LYS A 21 -5.09 0.35 -4.01
C LYS A 21 -4.81 -1.13 -3.93
N LYS A 22 -3.56 -1.52 -4.08
CA LYS A 22 -3.23 -2.93 -4.02
C LYS A 22 -1.75 -3.11 -3.70
N LYS A 23 -1.41 -4.29 -3.23
CA LYS A 23 -0.03 -4.62 -2.92
C LYS A 23 0.63 -5.23 -4.15
N LEU A 24 1.80 -4.72 -4.49
CA LEU A 24 2.58 -5.23 -5.60
C LEU A 24 3.58 -6.29 -5.16
N GLY A 25 4.13 -6.13 -3.97
CA GLY A 25 5.13 -7.07 -3.51
C GLY A 25 5.39 -6.93 -2.03
N GLU A 26 6.07 -7.93 -1.50
CA GLU A 26 6.38 -7.99 -0.09
C GLU A 26 7.62 -8.86 0.10
N GLY A 27 8.46 -8.48 1.03
CA GLY A 27 9.64 -9.25 1.34
C GLY A 27 10.30 -8.70 2.59
N SER A 28 11.55 -9.10 2.80
CA SER A 28 12.31 -8.60 3.95
C SER A 28 12.58 -7.12 3.86
N PHE A 29 12.51 -6.56 2.66
CA PHE A 29 12.71 -5.14 2.42
C PHE A 29 11.52 -4.28 2.84
N GLY A 30 10.33 -4.91 3.02
CA GLY A 30 9.10 -4.18 3.30
C GLY A 30 8.02 -4.56 2.31
N LYS A 31 7.13 -3.62 2.06
CA LYS A 31 5.99 -3.85 1.17
C LYS A 31 5.89 -2.74 0.14
N VAL A 32 5.45 -3.10 -1.06
CA VAL A 32 5.25 -2.13 -2.14
C VAL A 32 3.78 -2.14 -2.54
N TYR A 33 3.22 -0.96 -2.64
CA TYR A 33 1.81 -0.79 -3.00
C TYR A 33 1.65 0.14 -4.18
N VAL A 34 0.57 -0.08 -4.91
CA VAL A 34 0.10 0.91 -5.87
C VAL A 34 -0.77 1.89 -5.10
N ILE A 35 -0.47 3.16 -5.23
CA ILE A 35 -1.28 4.22 -4.65
C ILE A 35 -1.77 5.14 -5.75
N ALA A 36 -2.90 5.77 -5.52
CA ALA A 36 -3.49 6.68 -6.49
C ALA A 36 -3.76 8.02 -5.83
N ASN A 37 -3.39 9.09 -6.52
CA ASN A 37 -3.77 10.42 -6.06
C ASN A 37 -5.27 10.54 -6.23
N VAL A 38 -5.98 10.82 -5.13
CA VAL A 38 -7.44 10.83 -5.18
C VAL A 38 -8.01 11.97 -6.01
N LYS A 39 -7.23 12.99 -6.27
CA LYS A 39 -7.68 14.13 -7.05
C LYS A 39 -7.37 13.99 -8.53
N THR A 40 -6.25 13.40 -8.86
CA THR A 40 -5.81 13.31 -10.26
C THR A 40 -5.93 11.92 -10.83
N ASN A 41 -6.09 10.91 -9.98
CA ASN A 41 -6.10 9.50 -10.35
C ASN A 41 -4.77 8.99 -10.88
N GLU A 42 -3.70 9.76 -10.71
CA GLU A 42 -2.38 9.29 -11.07
C GLU A 42 -1.95 8.17 -10.15
N LEU A 43 -1.28 7.19 -10.73
CA LEU A 43 -0.83 6.01 -10.00
C LEU A 43 0.66 6.10 -9.71
N PHE A 44 1.04 5.62 -8.55
CA PHE A 44 2.43 5.59 -8.11
C PHE A 44 2.70 4.28 -7.40
N ALA A 45 3.95 3.88 -7.36
CA ALA A 45 4.38 2.77 -6.54
C ALA A 45 4.99 3.34 -5.28
N ALA A 46 4.53 2.89 -4.13
CA ALA A 46 5.02 3.36 -2.85
C ALA A 46 5.62 2.21 -2.07
N LYS A 47 6.83 2.38 -1.61
CA LYS A 47 7.51 1.37 -0.83
C LYS A 47 7.44 1.72 0.65
N PHE A 48 6.90 0.81 1.43
CA PHE A 48 6.77 0.97 2.87
C PHE A 48 7.85 0.13 3.53
N VAL A 49 8.77 0.79 4.19
CA VAL A 49 9.91 0.13 4.81
C VAL A 49 9.76 0.19 6.31
N SER A 50 10.03 -0.93 6.95
CA SER A 50 9.97 -1.02 8.40
C SER A 50 11.39 -0.92 8.94
N PHE A 51 11.58 -0.08 9.93
CA PHE A 51 12.87 0.04 10.59
C PHE A 51 12.79 -0.58 11.96
N SER A 52 13.79 -1.37 12.27
CA SER A 52 13.91 -1.98 13.57
C SER A 52 15.13 -1.37 14.26
N ILE A 53 14.93 -0.89 15.44
CA ILE A 53 16.00 -0.25 16.19
C ILE A 53 16.44 -1.15 17.33
#